data_44869a0f4eedffd8f6b73523e044d97a
#
_entry.id   44869a0f4eedffd8f6b73523e044d97a
#
_cell.length_a   1.000
_cell.length_b   1.000
_cell.length_c   1.000
_cell.angle_alpha   90.00
_cell.angle_beta   90.00
_cell.angle_gamma   90.00
#
_symmetry.space_group_name_H-M   'P 1'
#
loop_
_entity.id
_entity.type
_entity.pdbx_description
1 polymer ?
#
loop_
_entity_poly.entity_id
_entity_poly.type
_entity_poly.pdbx_seq_one_letter_code
_entity_poly.pdbx_strand_id
1 'polypeptide(L)'
;MSCFSITGAIKNYAWGSRDYIKSLLSIESHGPLAEYWLGTHFLGEAKTEDGILLSEKIGHRLSFLFKVLAISTPLAIQCHPSKSQAQEGYLKESLLSLDDEERNYPDDSEKTEVVIALSDFTALYGFLPLERIKENLSSFVPELFGKIKDSSSIKEVLETISNLSTEESRKILSQLEEKTGSTPPLSFTLGPKELCALCLSLYRDDIWCISPL
;
A
#
# COMPACT_ATOMS: atom_id res chain seq x y z
N MET A 1 -36.90 -0.78 -10.20
CA MET A 1 -35.45 -0.57 -10.21
C MET A 1 -34.99 -0.79 -11.64
N SER A 2 -34.34 0.18 -12.27
CA SER A 2 -33.72 0.00 -13.58
C SER A 2 -32.25 -0.38 -13.36
N CYS A 3 -31.78 -1.45 -13.99
CA CYS A 3 -30.38 -1.81 -14.05
C CYS A 3 -29.75 -1.14 -15.28
N PHE A 4 -28.50 -0.73 -15.18
CA PHE A 4 -27.71 -0.21 -16.28
C PHE A 4 -26.24 -0.63 -16.12
N SER A 5 -25.53 -0.72 -17.23
CA SER A 5 -24.11 -1.04 -17.25
C SER A 5 -23.26 0.19 -16.97
N ILE A 6 -22.11 -0.03 -16.34
CA ILE A 6 -21.11 1.01 -16.10
C ILE A 6 -19.73 0.54 -16.54
N THR A 7 -18.90 1.46 -16.98
CA THR A 7 -17.48 1.26 -17.23
C THR A 7 -16.69 2.04 -16.21
N GLY A 8 -15.79 1.37 -15.51
CA GLY A 8 -14.94 1.97 -14.47
C GLY A 8 -13.74 2.70 -15.03
N ALA A 9 -13.05 3.42 -14.15
CA ALA A 9 -11.79 4.08 -14.46
C ALA A 9 -10.60 3.14 -14.21
N ILE A 10 -9.66 3.10 -15.15
CA ILE A 10 -8.43 2.29 -15.05
C ILE A 10 -7.30 3.16 -14.49
N LYS A 11 -6.50 2.59 -13.56
CA LYS A 11 -5.29 3.18 -13.01
C LYS A 11 -4.06 2.38 -13.42
N ASN A 12 -3.08 3.09 -13.98
CA ASN A 12 -1.87 2.52 -14.58
C ASN A 12 -0.67 2.79 -13.68
N TYR A 13 -0.62 2.16 -12.51
CA TYR A 13 0.56 2.25 -11.65
C TYR A 13 1.59 1.20 -12.05
N ALA A 14 2.88 1.50 -11.81
CA ALA A 14 3.99 0.62 -12.17
C ALA A 14 3.94 -0.76 -11.51
N TRP A 15 3.33 -0.86 -10.34
CA TRP A 15 3.14 -2.10 -9.59
C TRP A 15 2.02 -3.00 -10.10
N GLY A 16 1.26 -2.54 -11.11
CA GLY A 16 0.13 -3.26 -11.68
C GLY A 16 0.53 -4.52 -12.46
N SER A 17 -0.41 -5.43 -12.62
CA SER A 17 -0.26 -6.60 -13.49
C SER A 17 -0.34 -6.22 -14.97
N ARG A 18 0.44 -6.93 -15.79
CA ARG A 18 0.38 -6.74 -17.26
C ARG A 18 -0.79 -7.46 -17.92
N ASP A 19 -1.43 -8.42 -17.23
CA ASP A 19 -2.36 -9.34 -17.87
C ASP A 19 -3.73 -9.41 -17.18
N TYR A 20 -3.81 -9.29 -15.86
CA TYR A 20 -5.03 -9.59 -15.10
C TYR A 20 -6.22 -8.70 -15.50
N ILE A 21 -6.11 -7.37 -15.39
CA ILE A 21 -7.20 -6.44 -15.72
C ILE A 21 -7.46 -6.44 -17.24
N LYS A 22 -6.43 -6.62 -18.07
CA LYS A 22 -6.61 -6.79 -19.52
C LYS A 22 -7.50 -7.98 -19.85
N SER A 23 -7.21 -9.13 -19.25
CA SER A 23 -8.01 -10.35 -19.43
C SER A 23 -9.42 -10.17 -18.88
N LEU A 24 -9.55 -9.56 -17.70
CA LEU A 24 -10.85 -9.32 -17.07
C LEU A 24 -11.76 -8.43 -17.93
N LEU A 25 -11.21 -7.39 -18.53
CA LEU A 25 -11.97 -6.43 -19.33
C LEU A 25 -11.94 -6.70 -20.84
N SER A 26 -11.19 -7.72 -21.28
CA SER A 26 -10.96 -8.02 -22.71
C SER A 26 -10.46 -6.80 -23.50
N ILE A 27 -9.48 -6.08 -22.96
CA ILE A 27 -8.90 -4.88 -23.56
C ILE A 27 -7.42 -5.03 -23.86
N GLU A 28 -6.93 -4.26 -24.84
CA GLU A 28 -5.52 -4.16 -25.15
C GLU A 28 -4.88 -2.98 -24.38
N SER A 29 -3.68 -3.20 -23.85
CA SER A 29 -2.87 -2.15 -23.21
C SER A 29 -1.39 -2.50 -23.32
N HIS A 30 -0.54 -1.50 -23.52
CA HIS A 30 0.92 -1.68 -23.61
C HIS A 30 1.64 -1.63 -22.27
N GLY A 31 0.98 -1.17 -21.20
CA GLY A 31 1.53 -1.02 -19.85
C GLY A 31 0.84 -1.89 -18.80
N PRO A 32 1.32 -1.85 -17.55
CA PRO A 32 0.63 -2.48 -16.43
C PRO A 32 -0.70 -1.78 -16.15
N LEU A 33 -1.70 -2.56 -15.74
CA LEU A 33 -2.98 -2.06 -15.24
C LEU A 33 -3.09 -2.49 -13.78
N ALA A 34 -3.19 -1.51 -12.89
CA ALA A 34 -3.08 -1.73 -11.45
C ALA A 34 -4.45 -1.83 -10.77
N GLU A 35 -5.36 -0.92 -11.12
CA GLU A 35 -6.68 -0.86 -10.51
C GLU A 35 -7.77 -0.57 -11.55
N TYR A 36 -8.95 -1.12 -11.31
CA TYR A 36 -10.18 -0.81 -12.03
C TYR A 36 -11.23 -0.32 -11.04
N TRP A 37 -11.59 0.95 -11.12
CA TRP A 37 -12.44 1.65 -10.16
C TRP A 37 -13.88 1.72 -10.63
N LEU A 38 -14.79 1.25 -9.81
CA LEU A 38 -16.23 1.23 -10.05
C LEU A 38 -16.92 2.02 -8.94
N GLY A 39 -17.09 3.32 -9.16
CA GLY A 39 -17.67 4.22 -8.17
C GLY A 39 -17.72 5.67 -8.64
N THR A 40 -17.95 6.58 -7.71
CA THR A 40 -18.10 8.02 -7.96
C THR A 40 -16.92 8.83 -7.41
N HIS A 41 -15.73 8.21 -7.29
CA HIS A 41 -14.56 8.90 -6.76
C HIS A 41 -14.06 9.97 -7.75
N PHE A 42 -13.78 11.19 -7.27
CA PHE A 42 -13.43 12.34 -8.11
C PHE A 42 -12.16 12.14 -8.95
N LEU A 43 -11.19 11.34 -8.48
CA LEU A 43 -9.98 11.01 -9.23
C LEU A 43 -10.19 9.93 -10.32
N GLY A 44 -11.39 9.35 -10.42
CA GLY A 44 -11.67 8.31 -11.42
C GLY A 44 -13.09 7.79 -11.25
N GLU A 45 -14.04 8.48 -11.86
CA GLU A 45 -15.45 8.13 -11.77
C GLU A 45 -15.85 7.18 -12.91
N ALA A 46 -16.68 6.18 -12.57
CA ALA A 46 -17.30 5.30 -13.55
C ALA A 46 -18.32 6.05 -14.41
N LYS A 47 -18.54 5.54 -15.63
CA LYS A 47 -19.49 6.11 -16.59
C LYS A 47 -20.47 5.03 -17.06
N THR A 48 -21.66 5.46 -17.40
CA THR A 48 -22.63 4.63 -18.12
C THR A 48 -22.22 4.44 -19.58
N GLU A 49 -22.89 3.52 -20.30
CA GLU A 49 -22.60 3.25 -21.73
C GLU A 49 -22.74 4.49 -22.63
N ASP A 50 -23.66 5.39 -22.28
CA ASP A 50 -23.89 6.68 -22.96
C ASP A 50 -22.91 7.79 -22.50
N GLY A 51 -21.92 7.45 -21.65
CA GLY A 51 -20.83 8.34 -21.24
C GLY A 51 -21.18 9.28 -20.08
N ILE A 52 -22.37 9.17 -19.49
CA ILE A 52 -22.80 9.98 -18.34
C ILE A 52 -22.03 9.53 -17.09
N LEU A 53 -21.58 10.46 -16.26
CA LEU A 53 -20.93 10.15 -14.99
C LEU A 53 -21.91 9.41 -14.05
N LEU A 54 -21.40 8.43 -13.32
CA LEU A 54 -22.23 7.63 -12.44
C LEU A 54 -22.95 8.49 -11.39
N SER A 55 -22.26 9.48 -10.82
CA SER A 55 -22.88 10.41 -9.85
C SER A 55 -24.04 11.24 -10.44
N GLU A 56 -23.94 11.64 -11.70
CA GLU A 56 -25.03 12.33 -12.42
C GLU A 56 -26.19 11.37 -12.66
N LYS A 57 -25.91 10.14 -13.08
CA LYS A 57 -26.91 9.12 -13.35
C LYS A 57 -27.74 8.73 -12.13
N ILE A 58 -27.08 8.62 -10.95
CA ILE A 58 -27.75 8.22 -9.70
C ILE A 58 -28.16 9.42 -8.82
N GLY A 59 -27.73 10.64 -9.17
CA GLY A 59 -28.07 11.88 -8.48
C GLY A 59 -27.31 12.14 -7.17
N HIS A 60 -26.29 11.34 -6.85
CA HIS A 60 -25.46 11.50 -5.65
C HIS A 60 -24.11 10.79 -5.80
N ARG A 61 -23.18 11.05 -4.89
CA ARG A 61 -21.93 10.27 -4.77
C ARG A 61 -22.14 9.07 -3.85
N LEU A 62 -21.49 7.95 -4.19
CA LEU A 62 -21.43 6.77 -3.33
C LEU A 62 -20.50 7.03 -2.15
N SER A 63 -20.84 6.49 -0.98
CA SER A 63 -19.98 6.54 0.23
C SER A 63 -18.87 5.48 0.23
N PHE A 64 -18.71 4.75 -0.85
CA PHE A 64 -17.68 3.71 -1.00
C PHE A 64 -17.13 3.69 -2.42
N LEU A 65 -15.92 3.15 -2.58
CA LEU A 65 -15.31 2.83 -3.86
C LEU A 65 -15.14 1.32 -3.97
N PHE A 66 -15.81 0.71 -4.94
CA PHE A 66 -15.52 -0.68 -5.33
C PHE A 66 -14.41 -0.67 -6.36
N LYS A 67 -13.36 -1.50 -6.14
CA LYS A 67 -12.26 -1.60 -7.08
C LYS A 67 -11.71 -3.01 -7.20
N VAL A 68 -11.20 -3.34 -8.38
CA VAL A 68 -10.40 -4.54 -8.61
C VAL A 68 -8.93 -4.13 -8.61
N LEU A 69 -8.13 -4.82 -7.79
CA LEU A 69 -6.68 -4.64 -7.72
C LEU A 69 -5.97 -5.77 -8.46
N ALA A 70 -4.97 -5.43 -9.23
CA ALA A 70 -4.10 -6.39 -9.93
C ALA A 70 -2.64 -6.10 -9.59
N ILE A 71 -2.18 -6.65 -8.47
CA ILE A 71 -0.89 -6.36 -7.85
C ILE A 71 0.16 -7.36 -8.34
N SER A 72 1.27 -6.88 -8.87
CA SER A 72 2.41 -7.71 -9.32
C SER A 72 3.68 -7.52 -8.49
N THR A 73 3.75 -6.47 -7.66
CA THR A 73 4.89 -6.20 -6.77
C THR A 73 4.41 -5.74 -5.39
N PRO A 74 5.18 -5.90 -4.32
CA PRO A 74 4.82 -5.39 -3.00
C PRO A 74 4.44 -3.91 -3.03
N LEU A 75 3.41 -3.55 -2.30
CA LEU A 75 2.95 -2.16 -2.16
C LEU A 75 3.53 -1.53 -0.91
N ALA A 76 3.56 -0.18 -0.90
CA ALA A 76 3.92 0.59 0.27
C ALA A 76 3.01 0.26 1.48
N ILE A 77 3.59 0.36 2.68
CA ILE A 77 2.83 0.22 3.92
C ILE A 77 1.90 1.43 4.06
N GLN A 78 0.66 1.15 4.44
CA GLN A 78 -0.36 2.18 4.63
C GLN A 78 -0.92 2.11 6.05
N CYS A 79 -1.05 3.29 6.67
CA CYS A 79 -1.80 3.49 7.90
C CYS A 79 -3.04 4.32 7.58
N HIS A 80 -4.22 3.77 7.82
CA HIS A 80 -5.47 4.48 7.58
C HIS A 80 -5.88 5.30 8.81
N PRO A 81 -6.22 6.59 8.65
CA PRO A 81 -6.64 7.43 9.76
C PRO A 81 -8.05 7.07 10.23
N SER A 82 -8.33 7.31 11.51
CA SER A 82 -9.70 7.41 11.99
C SER A 82 -10.40 8.65 11.41
N LYS A 83 -11.73 8.72 11.49
CA LYS A 83 -12.48 9.88 10.99
C LYS A 83 -11.99 11.21 11.56
N SER A 84 -11.73 11.26 12.87
CA SER A 84 -11.22 12.47 13.53
C SER A 84 -9.81 12.86 13.05
N GLN A 85 -8.93 11.88 12.89
CA GLN A 85 -7.59 12.12 12.36
C GLN A 85 -7.61 12.58 10.90
N ALA A 86 -8.49 12.00 10.07
CA ALA A 86 -8.65 12.41 8.68
C ALA A 86 -9.12 13.87 8.59
N GLN A 87 -10.13 14.25 9.37
CA GLN A 87 -10.66 15.63 9.42
C GLN A 87 -9.60 16.63 9.89
N GLU A 88 -8.88 16.31 10.97
CA GLU A 88 -7.83 17.17 11.50
C GLU A 88 -6.66 17.30 10.53
N GLY A 89 -6.19 16.17 9.95
CA GLY A 89 -5.11 16.14 8.99
C GLY A 89 -5.44 16.91 7.72
N TYR A 90 -6.63 16.66 7.14
CA TYR A 90 -7.12 17.36 5.96
C TYR A 90 -7.20 18.88 6.16
N LEU A 91 -7.74 19.33 7.31
CA LEU A 91 -7.79 20.75 7.63
C LEU A 91 -6.38 21.37 7.73
N LYS A 92 -5.44 20.69 8.39
CA LYS A 92 -4.05 21.16 8.52
C LYS A 92 -3.39 21.27 7.14
N GLU A 93 -3.48 20.22 6.32
CA GLU A 93 -2.84 20.21 4.99
C GLU A 93 -3.51 21.16 4.01
N SER A 94 -4.82 21.44 4.16
CA SER A 94 -5.53 22.43 3.34
C SER A 94 -5.05 23.86 3.55
N LEU A 95 -4.39 24.14 4.65
CA LEU A 95 -3.75 25.44 4.93
C LEU A 95 -2.33 25.55 4.37
N LEU A 96 -1.79 24.45 3.84
CA LEU A 96 -0.47 24.39 3.24
C LEU A 96 -0.62 24.37 1.72
N SER A 97 0.32 24.97 1.01
CA SER A 97 0.37 24.93 -0.46
C SER A 97 1.05 23.63 -0.91
N LEU A 98 0.40 22.49 -0.65
CA LEU A 98 0.89 21.17 -1.03
C LEU A 98 0.26 20.72 -2.35
N ASP A 99 1.07 20.12 -3.20
CA ASP A 99 0.56 19.39 -4.38
C ASP A 99 -0.18 18.13 -3.93
N ASP A 100 -1.12 17.63 -4.74
CA ASP A 100 -1.95 16.47 -4.39
C ASP A 100 -1.12 15.21 -4.08
N GLU A 101 0.05 15.07 -4.68
CA GLU A 101 0.99 13.95 -4.44
C GLU A 101 1.73 14.07 -3.10
N GLU A 102 1.82 15.25 -2.53
CA GLU A 102 2.46 15.52 -1.24
C GLU A 102 1.50 15.38 -0.05
N ARG A 103 0.20 15.23 -0.32
CA ARG A 103 -0.82 15.14 0.72
C ARG A 103 -0.91 13.75 1.32
N ASN A 104 -0.83 13.67 2.65
CA ASN A 104 -1.16 12.45 3.40
C ASN A 104 -2.67 12.30 3.62
N TYR A 105 -3.42 13.42 3.62
CA TYR A 105 -4.85 13.46 3.84
C TYR A 105 -5.55 14.11 2.63
N PRO A 106 -5.78 13.35 1.54
CA PRO A 106 -6.39 13.90 0.32
C PRO A 106 -7.85 14.31 0.50
N ASP A 107 -8.52 13.78 1.52
CA ASP A 107 -9.89 14.13 1.91
C ASP A 107 -10.08 14.00 3.44
N ASP A 108 -11.26 14.36 3.95
CA ASP A 108 -11.60 14.34 5.36
C ASP A 108 -12.24 13.01 5.82
N SER A 109 -12.14 11.96 5.01
CA SER A 109 -12.83 10.70 5.25
C SER A 109 -11.91 9.66 5.89
N GLU A 110 -12.46 8.84 6.78
CA GLU A 110 -11.83 7.61 7.19
C GLU A 110 -11.72 6.65 6.00
N LYS A 111 -10.71 5.80 6.02
CA LYS A 111 -10.45 4.88 4.93
C LYS A 111 -10.53 3.41 5.40
N THR A 112 -11.74 3.02 5.83
CA THR A 112 -12.01 1.62 6.15
C THR A 112 -12.03 0.81 4.86
N GLU A 113 -11.22 -0.25 4.79
CA GLU A 113 -11.09 -1.09 3.60
C GLU A 113 -11.40 -2.56 3.90
N VAL A 114 -11.95 -3.25 2.92
CA VAL A 114 -12.14 -4.70 2.90
C VAL A 114 -11.47 -5.24 1.65
N VAL A 115 -10.63 -6.25 1.80
CA VAL A 115 -9.97 -6.94 0.70
C VAL A 115 -10.49 -8.36 0.59
N ILE A 116 -10.87 -8.78 -0.62
CA ILE A 116 -11.28 -10.13 -0.93
C ILE A 116 -10.32 -10.69 -1.99
N ALA A 117 -9.56 -11.72 -1.63
CA ALA A 117 -8.64 -12.37 -2.55
C ALA A 117 -9.41 -13.14 -3.62
N LEU A 118 -9.13 -12.86 -4.90
CA LEU A 118 -9.69 -13.56 -6.07
C LEU A 118 -8.71 -14.57 -6.66
N SER A 119 -7.47 -14.54 -6.24
CA SER A 119 -6.38 -15.47 -6.57
C SER A 119 -5.48 -15.63 -5.36
N ASP A 120 -4.40 -16.36 -5.48
CA ASP A 120 -3.36 -16.40 -4.46
C ASP A 120 -2.89 -14.97 -4.17
N PHE A 121 -2.85 -14.61 -2.88
CA PHE A 121 -2.59 -13.26 -2.43
C PHE A 121 -1.83 -13.27 -1.10
N THR A 122 -0.76 -12.51 -1.02
CA THR A 122 -0.01 -12.30 0.21
C THR A 122 -0.19 -10.85 0.69
N ALA A 123 -0.53 -10.69 1.96
CA ALA A 123 -0.65 -9.37 2.58
C ALA A 123 0.01 -9.34 3.95
N LEU A 124 0.57 -8.19 4.32
CA LEU A 124 0.94 -7.88 5.69
C LEU A 124 -0.22 -7.16 6.35
N TYR A 125 -0.62 -7.62 7.53
CA TYR A 125 -1.72 -7.04 8.29
C TYR A 125 -1.39 -6.96 9.78
N GLY A 126 -1.47 -5.75 10.33
CA GLY A 126 -1.13 -5.49 11.72
C GLY A 126 0.37 -5.66 11.99
N PHE A 127 0.68 -5.95 13.26
CA PHE A 127 2.06 -6.16 13.71
C PHE A 127 2.16 -7.47 14.48
N LEU A 128 3.34 -8.09 14.45
CA LEU A 128 3.69 -9.15 15.35
C LEU A 128 3.72 -8.64 16.82
N PRO A 129 3.57 -9.51 17.81
CA PRO A 129 3.85 -9.15 19.20
C PRO A 129 5.26 -8.56 19.34
N LEU A 130 5.41 -7.52 20.18
CA LEU A 130 6.67 -6.76 20.31
C LEU A 130 7.89 -7.65 20.51
N GLU A 131 7.78 -8.69 21.34
CA GLU A 131 8.89 -9.61 21.60
C GLU A 131 9.31 -10.39 20.34
N ARG A 132 8.36 -10.77 19.49
CA ARG A 132 8.66 -11.43 18.21
C ARG A 132 9.34 -10.48 17.22
N ILE A 133 8.92 -9.22 17.18
CA ILE A 133 9.59 -8.16 16.41
C ILE A 133 11.05 -8.05 16.88
N LYS A 134 11.27 -7.96 18.19
CA LYS A 134 12.63 -7.89 18.77
C LYS A 134 13.48 -9.11 18.43
N GLU A 135 12.93 -10.32 18.55
CA GLU A 135 13.61 -11.55 18.18
C GLU A 135 14.04 -11.56 16.71
N ASN A 136 13.11 -11.23 15.82
CA ASN A 136 13.38 -11.15 14.39
C ASN A 136 14.47 -10.10 14.10
N LEU A 137 14.30 -8.88 14.59
CA LEU A 137 15.27 -7.79 14.36
C LEU A 137 16.63 -8.11 14.96
N SER A 138 16.70 -8.78 16.10
CA SER A 138 18.00 -9.22 16.67
C SER A 138 18.75 -10.19 15.75
N SER A 139 18.03 -11.02 15.04
CA SER A 139 18.59 -12.04 14.14
C SER A 139 19.01 -11.48 12.78
N PHE A 140 18.19 -10.58 12.24
CA PHE A 140 18.37 -10.06 10.87
C PHE A 140 19.11 -8.72 10.82
N VAL A 141 18.86 -7.83 11.75
CA VAL A 141 19.41 -6.47 11.78
C VAL A 141 19.83 -6.03 13.19
N PRO A 142 20.92 -6.63 13.73
CA PRO A 142 21.36 -6.39 15.10
C PRO A 142 21.60 -4.91 15.44
N GLU A 143 21.99 -4.08 14.47
CA GLU A 143 22.15 -2.64 14.68
C GLU A 143 20.84 -1.95 15.02
N LEU A 144 19.76 -2.28 14.31
CA LEU A 144 18.42 -1.76 14.64
C LEU A 144 17.94 -2.33 15.97
N PHE A 145 18.13 -3.61 16.22
CA PHE A 145 17.79 -4.22 17.51
C PHE A 145 18.45 -3.48 18.67
N GLY A 146 19.73 -3.11 18.56
CA GLY A 146 20.44 -2.34 19.56
C GLY A 146 19.75 -1.01 19.94
N LYS A 147 19.05 -0.39 18.99
CA LYS A 147 18.31 0.86 19.17
C LYS A 147 16.93 0.66 19.80
N ILE A 148 16.28 -0.48 19.53
CA ILE A 148 14.88 -0.74 19.92
C ILE A 148 14.73 -1.73 21.07
N LYS A 149 15.80 -2.36 21.55
CA LYS A 149 15.75 -3.44 22.57
C LYS A 149 15.00 -3.04 23.85
N ASP A 150 15.12 -1.75 24.24
CA ASP A 150 14.52 -1.20 25.45
C ASP A 150 13.11 -0.60 25.17
N SER A 151 12.62 -0.63 23.93
CA SER A 151 11.28 -0.15 23.57
C SER A 151 10.21 -0.96 24.29
N SER A 152 9.21 -0.26 24.81
CA SER A 152 8.07 -0.87 25.55
C SER A 152 6.82 -1.03 24.68
N SER A 153 6.82 -0.47 23.46
CA SER A 153 5.69 -0.49 22.55
C SER A 153 6.13 -0.53 21.10
N ILE A 154 5.24 -1.02 20.23
CA ILE A 154 5.41 -0.98 18.77
C ILE A 154 5.53 0.47 18.29
N LYS A 155 4.81 1.40 18.89
CA LYS A 155 4.90 2.82 18.56
C LYS A 155 6.33 3.34 18.71
N GLU A 156 7.00 3.05 19.82
CA GLU A 156 8.40 3.45 20.05
C GLU A 156 9.35 2.83 19.00
N VAL A 157 9.09 1.58 18.59
CA VAL A 157 9.86 0.94 17.51
C VAL A 157 9.70 1.70 16.21
N LEU A 158 8.45 2.01 15.80
CA LEU A 158 8.16 2.75 14.58
C LEU A 158 8.74 4.16 14.59
N GLU A 159 8.64 4.86 15.72
CA GLU A 159 9.24 6.18 15.91
C GLU A 159 10.78 6.13 15.78
N THR A 160 11.42 5.09 16.34
CA THR A 160 12.85 4.88 16.18
C THR A 160 13.24 4.67 14.72
N ILE A 161 12.51 3.82 13.98
CA ILE A 161 12.76 3.58 12.57
C ILE A 161 12.55 4.84 11.72
N SER A 162 11.47 5.58 11.98
CA SER A 162 11.14 6.81 11.25
C SER A 162 12.17 7.94 11.46
N ASN A 163 12.88 7.92 12.57
CA ASN A 163 13.89 8.92 12.91
C ASN A 163 15.33 8.51 12.55
N LEU A 164 15.52 7.37 11.87
CA LEU A 164 16.84 6.96 11.41
C LEU A 164 17.39 7.95 10.37
N SER A 165 18.67 8.27 10.50
CA SER A 165 19.38 8.99 9.44
C SER A 165 19.53 8.11 8.20
N THR A 166 19.78 8.73 7.06
CA THR A 166 20.04 8.02 5.80
C THR A 166 21.22 7.05 5.92
N GLU A 167 22.25 7.41 6.67
CA GLU A 167 23.42 6.55 6.88
C GLU A 167 23.09 5.33 7.72
N GLU A 168 22.33 5.53 8.82
CA GLU A 168 21.85 4.42 9.66
C GLU A 168 20.93 3.48 8.90
N SER A 169 20.00 4.02 8.12
CA SER A 169 19.12 3.23 7.25
C SER A 169 19.92 2.35 6.28
N ARG A 170 20.92 2.91 5.60
CA ARG A 170 21.79 2.13 4.69
C ARG A 170 22.52 1.00 5.36
N LYS A 171 23.05 1.22 6.57
CA LYS A 171 23.72 0.16 7.34
C LYS A 171 22.77 -0.98 7.69
N ILE A 172 21.55 -0.63 8.15
CA ILE A 172 20.50 -1.59 8.50
C ILE A 172 20.11 -2.40 7.27
N LEU A 173 19.87 -1.73 6.13
CA LEU A 173 19.51 -2.39 4.88
C LEU A 173 20.62 -3.30 4.36
N SER A 174 21.90 -2.91 4.52
CA SER A 174 23.04 -3.77 4.18
C SER A 174 23.08 -5.04 5.03
N GLN A 175 22.85 -4.95 6.34
CA GLN A 175 22.74 -6.11 7.21
C GLN A 175 21.59 -7.03 6.80
N LEU A 176 20.44 -6.44 6.47
CA LEU A 176 19.26 -7.18 6.00
C LEU A 176 19.59 -7.94 4.69
N GLU A 177 20.24 -7.28 3.72
CA GLU A 177 20.66 -7.89 2.45
C GLU A 177 21.61 -9.08 2.65
N GLU A 178 22.60 -8.93 3.53
CA GLU A 178 23.52 -10.03 3.89
C GLU A 178 22.78 -11.23 4.49
N LYS A 179 21.76 -10.99 5.31
CA LYS A 179 21.01 -12.04 6.00
C LYS A 179 19.92 -12.69 5.15
N THR A 180 19.32 -11.94 4.25
CA THR A 180 18.24 -12.44 3.40
C THR A 180 18.76 -13.14 2.14
N GLY A 181 19.91 -12.74 1.63
CA GLY A 181 20.56 -13.35 0.45
C GLY A 181 19.90 -12.91 -0.86
N SER A 182 19.96 -13.77 -1.88
CA SER A 182 19.43 -13.48 -3.22
C SER A 182 17.90 -13.38 -3.21
N THR A 183 17.38 -12.53 -4.11
CA THR A 183 15.94 -12.37 -4.34
C THR A 183 15.30 -13.72 -4.69
N PRO A 184 14.26 -14.14 -3.96
CA PRO A 184 13.57 -15.37 -4.27
C PRO A 184 12.76 -15.23 -5.57
N PRO A 185 12.46 -16.33 -6.26
CA PRO A 185 11.44 -16.29 -7.31
C PRO A 185 10.10 -15.85 -6.71
N LEU A 186 9.31 -15.11 -7.48
CA LEU A 186 7.97 -14.72 -7.06
C LEU A 186 7.15 -15.97 -6.74
N SER A 187 6.71 -16.09 -5.50
CA SER A 187 5.91 -17.19 -4.98
C SER A 187 4.91 -16.61 -3.99
N PHE A 188 3.75 -17.26 -3.87
CA PHE A 188 2.71 -16.88 -2.92
C PHE A 188 2.94 -17.41 -1.50
N THR A 189 4.02 -18.15 -1.28
CA THR A 189 4.37 -18.76 0.01
C THR A 189 5.68 -18.22 0.58
N LEU A 190 5.97 -16.94 0.34
CA LEU A 190 7.17 -16.30 0.87
C LEU A 190 7.05 -16.08 2.37
N GLY A 191 8.07 -16.50 3.12
CA GLY A 191 8.22 -16.16 4.52
C GLY A 191 8.77 -14.73 4.71
N PRO A 192 8.88 -14.25 5.97
CA PRO A 192 9.38 -12.90 6.25
C PRO A 192 10.75 -12.61 5.61
N LYS A 193 11.66 -13.56 5.65
CA LYS A 193 13.01 -13.44 5.05
C LYS A 193 12.95 -13.20 3.54
N GLU A 194 12.19 -14.03 2.84
CA GLU A 194 12.00 -13.96 1.40
C GLU A 194 11.27 -12.68 0.99
N LEU A 195 10.30 -12.24 1.78
CA LEU A 195 9.61 -10.97 1.55
C LEU A 195 10.55 -9.77 1.71
N CYS A 196 11.41 -9.76 2.73
CA CYS A 196 12.44 -8.73 2.88
C CYS A 196 13.39 -8.70 1.66
N ALA A 197 13.88 -9.86 1.21
CA ALA A 197 14.74 -9.94 0.04
C ALA A 197 14.05 -9.41 -1.23
N LEU A 198 12.77 -9.74 -1.41
CA LEU A 198 11.98 -9.24 -2.53
C LEU A 198 11.81 -7.71 -2.44
N CYS A 199 11.44 -7.17 -1.28
CA CYS A 199 11.30 -5.73 -1.07
C CYS A 199 12.61 -4.99 -1.36
N LEU A 200 13.74 -5.47 -0.83
CA LEU A 200 15.07 -4.90 -1.08
C LEU A 200 15.45 -4.89 -2.56
N SER A 201 15.07 -5.92 -3.31
CA SER A 201 15.38 -5.98 -4.75
C SER A 201 14.62 -4.93 -5.57
N LEU A 202 13.48 -4.46 -5.08
CA LEU A 202 12.59 -3.50 -5.74
C LEU A 202 12.75 -2.08 -5.19
N TYR A 203 13.02 -1.96 -3.88
CA TYR A 203 13.02 -0.70 -3.12
C TYR A 203 14.29 -0.56 -2.28
N ARG A 204 15.43 -0.53 -2.93
CA ARG A 204 16.76 -0.71 -2.33
C ARG A 204 17.12 0.27 -1.21
N ASP A 205 16.58 1.46 -1.25
CA ASP A 205 16.87 2.53 -0.28
C ASP A 205 15.70 2.75 0.73
N ASP A 206 14.66 1.92 0.68
CA ASP A 206 13.51 2.05 1.57
C ASP A 206 13.70 1.22 2.84
N ILE A 207 13.85 1.91 3.98
CA ILE A 207 14.00 1.25 5.28
C ILE A 207 12.83 0.33 5.62
N TRP A 208 11.65 0.57 5.09
CA TRP A 208 10.48 -0.24 5.36
C TRP A 208 10.49 -1.63 4.70
N CYS A 209 11.56 -1.97 3.94
CA CYS A 209 11.83 -3.35 3.52
C CYS A 209 11.99 -4.32 4.70
N ILE A 210 12.19 -3.81 5.94
CA ILE A 210 12.22 -4.61 7.17
C ILE A 210 10.83 -5.02 7.67
N SER A 211 9.76 -4.46 7.14
CA SER A 211 8.38 -4.63 7.65
C SER A 211 7.87 -6.06 7.74
N PRO A 212 8.34 -7.04 6.94
CA PRO A 212 7.96 -8.43 7.12
C PRO A 212 8.50 -9.08 8.40
N LEU A 213 9.48 -8.46 9.09
CA LEU A 213 10.09 -8.96 10.32
C LEU A 213 9.28 -8.60 11.55
#